data_b62be9792cb87e7b44f29c74853fcf50
#
_entry.id   b62be9792cb87e7b44f29c74853fcf50
#
_cell.length_a   1.000
_cell.length_b   1.000
_cell.length_c   1.000
_cell.angle_alpha   90.00
_cell.angle_beta   90.00
_cell.angle_gamma   90.00
#
_symmetry.space_group_name_H-M   'P 1'
#
loop_
_entity.id
_entity.type
_entity.pdbx_description
1 polymer ?
#
loop_
_entity_poly.entity_id
_entity_poly.type
_entity_poly.pdbx_seq_one_letter_code
_entity_poly.pdbx_strand_id
1 'polypeptide(L)'
;MVYYTRKSPRIPMYDYSSCNYYFITICTHNKLCLFGSPDHLSEFGQIAKAHLEQLSSHYDGISVDKYVVMPNHIHMILILPSGNQYDLNQIIGQYKSGVTRMIRNIQSGTEAVWQRSYHDHIIRNQKDYEMIWLYIHSNPANWKKDCFCNDPLTGSAL
;
A
#
# COMPACT_ATOMS: atom_id res chain seq x y z
N MET A 1 2.70 -8.26 -15.41
CA MET A 1 1.97 -7.02 -15.13
C MET A 1 2.91 -5.85 -15.39
N VAL A 2 2.52 -4.89 -16.20
CA VAL A 2 3.33 -3.69 -16.45
C VAL A 2 3.10 -2.73 -15.29
N TYR A 3 4.14 -2.45 -14.55
CA TYR A 3 4.09 -1.40 -13.53
C TYR A 3 4.13 -0.05 -14.23
N TYR A 4 3.08 0.71 -14.10
CA TYR A 4 3.07 2.09 -14.55
C TYR A 4 3.86 2.94 -13.56
N THR A 5 5.15 3.09 -13.81
CA THR A 5 5.94 4.11 -13.12
C THR A 5 5.55 5.47 -13.69
N ARG A 6 4.72 6.20 -12.99
CA ARG A 6 4.40 7.57 -13.37
C ARG A 6 5.56 8.49 -13.01
N LYS A 7 5.86 9.43 -13.88
CA LYS A 7 6.76 10.53 -13.54
C LYS A 7 6.17 11.42 -12.44
N SER A 8 4.84 11.47 -12.38
CA SER A 8 4.08 12.10 -11.30
C SER A 8 3.24 11.02 -10.60
N PRO A 9 3.23 10.96 -9.27
CA PRO A 9 2.47 9.93 -8.55
C PRO A 9 0.95 10.11 -8.65
N ARG A 10 0.45 11.21 -9.22
CA ARG A 10 -0.99 11.50 -9.35
C ARG A 10 -1.35 11.96 -10.75
N ILE A 11 -2.59 11.68 -11.15
CA ILE A 11 -3.15 12.23 -12.39
C ILE A 11 -3.57 13.68 -12.10
N PRO A 12 -3.03 14.68 -12.85
CA PRO A 12 -3.44 16.07 -12.67
C PRO A 12 -4.95 16.24 -12.89
N MET A 13 -5.59 17.07 -12.09
CA MET A 13 -7.02 17.43 -12.19
C MET A 13 -8.01 16.27 -11.97
N TYR A 14 -7.54 15.09 -11.55
CA TYR A 14 -8.42 13.98 -11.25
C TYR A 14 -9.07 14.15 -9.87
N ASP A 15 -10.38 13.98 -9.80
CA ASP A 15 -11.13 13.96 -8.54
C ASP A 15 -11.00 12.59 -7.88
N TYR A 16 -10.14 12.48 -6.87
CA TYR A 16 -9.90 11.24 -6.14
C TYR A 16 -11.05 10.86 -5.20
N SER A 17 -12.08 11.72 -5.04
CA SER A 17 -13.26 11.39 -4.24
C SER A 17 -14.38 10.70 -5.04
N SER A 18 -14.24 10.59 -6.37
CA SER A 18 -15.23 9.92 -7.21
C SER A 18 -15.31 8.41 -6.91
N CYS A 19 -16.46 7.80 -7.25
CA CYS A 19 -16.67 6.35 -7.05
C CYS A 19 -15.78 5.55 -7.98
N ASN A 20 -14.65 5.08 -7.46
CA ASN A 20 -13.66 4.32 -8.20
C ASN A 20 -12.95 3.31 -7.33
N TYR A 21 -12.36 2.34 -8.01
CA TYR A 21 -11.45 1.37 -7.43
C TYR A 21 -10.03 1.82 -7.73
N TYR A 22 -9.21 1.89 -6.68
CA TYR A 22 -7.82 2.31 -6.78
C TYR A 22 -6.90 1.17 -6.36
N PHE A 23 -5.95 0.84 -7.23
CA PHE A 23 -4.81 0.01 -6.83
C PHE A 23 -3.74 0.91 -6.24
N ILE A 24 -3.42 0.70 -4.98
CA ILE A 24 -2.48 1.53 -4.21
C ILE A 24 -1.25 0.72 -3.84
N THR A 25 -0.08 1.33 -3.98
CA THR A 25 1.18 0.80 -3.46
C THR A 25 1.84 1.84 -2.56
N ILE A 26 2.10 1.45 -1.31
CA ILE A 26 2.78 2.30 -0.33
C ILE A 26 4.09 1.62 0.05
N CYS A 27 5.23 2.29 -0.19
CA CYS A 27 6.55 1.74 0.10
C CYS A 27 7.14 2.32 1.39
N THR A 28 7.93 1.50 2.08
CA THR A 28 8.73 1.97 3.21
C THR A 28 9.85 2.89 2.74
N HIS A 29 10.33 3.73 3.67
CA HIS A 29 11.48 4.61 3.42
C HIS A 29 12.72 3.79 3.04
N ASN A 30 13.38 4.16 1.95
CA ASN A 30 14.54 3.44 1.40
C ASN A 30 14.31 1.95 1.14
N LYS A 31 13.05 1.52 1.00
CA LYS A 31 12.64 0.12 0.80
C LYS A 31 13.17 -0.82 1.89
N LEU A 32 13.29 -0.32 3.12
CA LEU A 32 13.69 -1.13 4.26
C LEU A 32 12.61 -2.18 4.57
N CYS A 33 13.03 -3.41 4.81
CA CYS A 33 12.13 -4.51 5.15
C CYS A 33 11.66 -4.42 6.60
N LEU A 34 10.83 -3.41 6.91
CA LEU A 34 10.36 -3.12 8.26
C LEU A 34 9.24 -4.05 8.73
N PHE A 35 8.52 -4.68 7.80
CA PHE A 35 7.31 -5.43 8.10
C PHE A 35 7.51 -6.93 8.27
N GLY A 36 8.76 -7.40 8.24
CA GLY A 36 9.10 -8.80 8.43
C GLY A 36 9.20 -9.58 7.11
N SER A 37 8.72 -10.81 7.09
CA SER A 37 8.64 -11.63 5.88
C SER A 37 7.19 -11.81 5.44
N PRO A 38 6.93 -12.25 4.19
CA PRO A 38 5.55 -12.48 3.74
C PRO A 38 4.78 -13.49 4.59
N ASP A 39 5.49 -14.48 5.15
CA ASP A 39 4.88 -15.54 5.97
C ASP A 39 4.83 -15.17 7.46
N HIS A 40 5.62 -14.18 7.88
CA HIS A 40 5.77 -13.80 9.29
C HIS A 40 5.98 -12.31 9.45
N LEU A 41 4.89 -11.60 9.65
CA LEU A 41 4.95 -10.14 9.84
C LEU A 41 5.66 -9.81 11.16
N SER A 42 6.52 -8.79 11.10
CA SER A 42 7.11 -8.17 12.29
C SER A 42 6.03 -7.46 13.10
N GLU A 43 6.38 -6.99 14.29
CA GLU A 43 5.49 -6.14 15.08
C GLU A 43 5.02 -4.91 14.30
N PHE A 44 5.91 -4.27 13.54
CA PHE A 44 5.55 -3.14 12.68
C PHE A 44 4.61 -3.54 11.53
N GLY A 45 4.83 -4.72 10.96
CA GLY A 45 3.94 -5.29 9.95
C GLY A 45 2.54 -5.57 10.50
N GLN A 46 2.44 -6.06 11.73
CA GLN A 46 1.17 -6.28 12.41
C GLN A 46 0.42 -4.96 12.65
N ILE A 47 1.13 -3.91 13.03
CA ILE A 47 0.56 -2.57 13.18
C ILE A 47 0.02 -2.06 11.84
N ALA A 48 0.81 -2.17 10.78
CA ALA A 48 0.40 -1.75 9.46
C ALA A 48 -0.86 -2.49 8.98
N LYS A 49 -0.91 -3.80 9.20
CA LYS A 49 -2.07 -4.64 8.88
C LYS A 49 -3.32 -4.21 9.66
N ALA A 50 -3.19 -4.05 10.98
CA ALA A 50 -4.31 -3.67 11.84
C ALA A 50 -4.93 -2.34 11.42
N HIS A 51 -4.11 -1.34 11.10
CA HIS A 51 -4.57 -0.04 10.62
C HIS A 51 -5.27 -0.14 9.27
N LEU A 52 -4.82 -1.03 8.40
CA LEU A 52 -5.46 -1.31 7.11
C LEU A 52 -6.87 -1.88 7.30
N GLU A 53 -6.99 -2.86 8.17
CA GLU A 53 -8.28 -3.52 8.47
C GLU A 53 -9.27 -2.57 9.14
N GLN A 54 -8.80 -1.51 9.79
CA GLN A 54 -9.62 -0.50 10.44
C GLN A 54 -10.04 0.65 9.51
N LEU A 55 -9.52 0.74 8.30
CA LEU A 55 -9.84 1.84 7.39
C LEU A 55 -11.34 1.99 7.15
N SER A 56 -12.04 0.89 6.93
CA SER A 56 -13.48 0.89 6.70
C SER A 56 -14.29 1.39 7.89
N SER A 57 -13.75 1.29 9.11
CA SER A 57 -14.40 1.80 10.32
C SER A 57 -14.19 3.30 10.49
N HIS A 58 -13.09 3.84 9.97
CA HIS A 58 -12.76 5.27 10.10
C HIS A 58 -13.46 6.14 9.06
N TYR A 59 -13.80 5.56 7.91
CA TYR A 59 -14.36 6.30 6.77
C TYR A 59 -15.64 5.61 6.30
N ASP A 60 -16.74 6.27 6.46
CA ASP A 60 -18.04 5.74 6.05
C ASP A 60 -18.09 5.47 4.54
N GLY A 61 -18.47 4.25 4.19
CA GLY A 61 -18.63 3.82 2.81
C GLY A 61 -17.32 3.45 2.09
N ILE A 62 -16.15 3.69 2.68
CA ILE A 62 -14.87 3.31 2.09
C ILE A 62 -14.53 1.89 2.52
N SER A 63 -14.00 1.10 1.60
CA SER A 63 -13.60 -0.28 1.90
C SER A 63 -12.27 -0.65 1.26
N VAL A 64 -11.55 -1.54 1.93
CA VAL A 64 -10.38 -2.22 1.38
C VAL A 64 -10.83 -3.60 0.92
N ASP A 65 -10.86 -3.81 -0.39
CA ASP A 65 -11.36 -5.04 -1.00
C ASP A 65 -10.34 -6.17 -0.96
N LYS A 66 -9.10 -5.85 -1.25
CA LYS A 66 -7.97 -6.79 -1.24
C LYS A 66 -6.72 -6.07 -0.80
N TYR A 67 -5.88 -6.73 -0.01
CA TYR A 67 -4.58 -6.16 0.37
C TYR A 67 -3.55 -7.25 0.66
N VAL A 68 -2.28 -6.83 0.70
CA VAL A 68 -1.18 -7.63 1.20
C VAL A 68 -0.13 -6.72 1.84
N VAL A 69 0.39 -7.12 2.98
CA VAL A 69 1.53 -6.48 3.64
C VAL A 69 2.79 -7.27 3.29
N MET A 70 3.66 -6.65 2.51
CA MET A 70 4.94 -7.22 2.09
C MET A 70 6.06 -6.66 2.97
N PRO A 71 7.28 -7.22 2.95
CA PRO A 71 8.35 -6.77 3.84
C PRO A 71 8.64 -5.27 3.79
N ASN A 72 8.55 -4.64 2.63
CA ASN A 72 8.92 -3.23 2.44
C ASN A 72 7.87 -2.41 1.70
N HIS A 73 6.67 -2.94 1.53
CA HIS A 73 5.56 -2.22 0.88
C HIS A 73 4.22 -2.87 1.18
N ILE A 74 3.17 -2.16 0.82
CA ILE A 74 1.80 -2.63 0.93
C ILE A 74 1.12 -2.41 -0.42
N HIS A 75 0.38 -3.42 -0.87
CA HIS A 75 -0.55 -3.29 -1.97
C HIS A 75 -1.99 -3.40 -1.46
N MET A 76 -2.89 -2.61 -2.00
CA MET A 76 -4.31 -2.71 -1.69
C MET A 76 -5.19 -2.28 -2.86
N ILE A 77 -6.41 -2.79 -2.89
CA ILE A 77 -7.51 -2.25 -3.69
C ILE A 77 -8.41 -1.48 -2.73
N LEU A 78 -8.49 -0.17 -2.93
CA LEU A 78 -9.30 0.74 -2.12
C LEU A 78 -10.51 1.19 -2.93
N ILE A 79 -11.70 1.10 -2.35
CA ILE A 79 -12.95 1.47 -3.00
C ILE A 79 -13.49 2.74 -2.34
N LEU A 80 -13.67 3.78 -3.15
CA LEU A 80 -14.27 5.04 -2.76
C LEU A 80 -15.65 5.16 -3.45
N PRO A 81 -16.75 5.17 -2.71
CA PRO A 81 -18.08 5.26 -3.28
C PRO A 81 -18.40 6.67 -3.79
N SER A 82 -19.36 6.76 -4.66
CA SER A 82 -19.90 8.03 -5.13
C SER A 82 -20.42 8.86 -3.96
N GLY A 83 -20.15 10.16 -3.97
CA GLY A 83 -20.55 11.07 -2.88
C GLY A 83 -19.66 11.02 -1.65
N ASN A 84 -18.55 10.31 -1.72
CA ASN A 84 -17.56 10.27 -0.65
C ASN A 84 -16.98 11.68 -0.40
N GLN A 85 -16.89 12.06 0.89
CA GLN A 85 -16.38 13.37 1.32
C GLN A 85 -14.87 13.40 1.54
N TYR A 86 -14.18 12.27 1.44
CA TYR A 86 -12.74 12.15 1.69
C TYR A 86 -11.99 11.93 0.38
N ASP A 87 -10.87 12.59 0.19
CA ASP A 87 -10.01 12.31 -0.95
C ASP A 87 -8.97 11.22 -0.64
N LEU A 88 -8.42 10.63 -1.68
CA LEU A 88 -7.46 9.55 -1.57
C LEU A 88 -6.19 9.97 -0.82
N ASN A 89 -5.71 11.19 -1.04
CA ASN A 89 -4.53 11.71 -0.35
C ASN A 89 -4.74 11.80 1.16
N GLN A 90 -5.93 12.23 1.57
CA GLN A 90 -6.31 12.33 2.98
C GLN A 90 -6.32 10.95 3.63
N ILE A 91 -6.96 9.98 3.00
CA ILE A 91 -7.06 8.61 3.51
C ILE A 91 -5.68 7.98 3.67
N ILE A 92 -4.86 8.03 2.63
CA ILE A 92 -3.52 7.43 2.66
C ILE A 92 -2.60 8.19 3.62
N GLY A 93 -2.68 9.52 3.65
CA GLY A 93 -1.91 10.34 4.59
C GLY A 93 -2.22 10.02 6.05
N GLN A 94 -3.49 9.89 6.40
CA GLN A 94 -3.91 9.53 7.77
C GLN A 94 -3.52 8.11 8.13
N TYR A 95 -3.64 7.17 7.19
CA TYR A 95 -3.16 5.80 7.37
C TYR A 95 -1.66 5.77 7.71
N LYS A 96 -0.85 6.41 6.89
CA LYS A 96 0.60 6.48 7.09
C LYS A 96 0.96 7.11 8.42
N SER A 97 0.30 8.19 8.79
CA SER A 97 0.53 8.90 10.06
C SER A 97 0.15 8.06 11.26
N GLY A 98 -0.96 7.33 11.20
CA GLY A 98 -1.42 6.44 12.26
C GLY A 98 -0.43 5.31 12.52
N VAL A 99 0.03 4.64 11.48
CA VAL A 99 1.03 3.58 11.56
C VAL A 99 2.36 4.12 12.13
N THR A 100 2.83 5.24 11.61
CA THR A 100 4.08 5.88 12.10
C THR A 100 4.01 6.19 13.58
N ARG A 101 2.89 6.76 14.04
CA ARG A 101 2.70 7.09 15.46
C ARG A 101 2.77 5.85 16.33
N MET A 102 2.13 4.76 15.95
CA MET A 102 2.17 3.50 16.70
C MET A 102 3.57 2.89 16.74
N ILE A 103 4.27 2.89 15.62
CA ILE A 103 5.65 2.42 15.55
C ILE A 103 6.56 3.22 16.48
N ARG A 104 6.43 4.55 16.48
CA ARG A 104 7.23 5.43 17.34
C ARG A 104 6.93 5.28 18.81
N ASN A 105 5.71 4.87 19.17
CA ASN A 105 5.36 4.54 20.56
C ASN A 105 6.11 3.30 21.07
N ILE A 106 6.39 2.36 20.17
CA ILE A 106 7.11 1.12 20.51
C ILE A 106 8.62 1.36 20.44
N GLN A 107 9.08 2.04 19.40
CA GLN A 107 10.50 2.33 19.17
C GLN A 107 10.68 3.82 18.93
N SER A 108 10.98 4.54 20.00
CA SER A 108 11.28 5.97 19.93
C SER A 108 12.55 6.21 19.11
N GLY A 109 12.60 7.33 18.38
CA GLY A 109 13.73 7.65 17.53
C GLY A 109 13.72 6.96 16.17
N THR A 110 12.66 6.24 15.84
CA THR A 110 12.50 5.67 14.49
C THR A 110 12.50 6.80 13.47
N GLU A 111 13.34 6.65 12.45
CA GLU A 111 13.38 7.54 11.30
C GLU A 111 12.10 7.45 10.47
N ALA A 112 12.07 8.03 9.28
CA ALA A 112 10.92 7.95 8.40
C ALA A 112 10.51 6.49 8.13
N VAL A 113 9.24 6.16 8.33
CA VAL A 113 8.71 4.82 8.07
C VAL A 113 8.41 4.63 6.59
N TRP A 114 7.89 5.68 5.93
CA TRP A 114 7.35 5.61 4.58
C TRP A 114 8.13 6.48 3.60
N GLN A 115 8.09 6.08 2.33
CA GLN A 115 8.39 6.99 1.25
C GLN A 115 7.40 8.15 1.26
N ARG A 116 7.83 9.32 0.77
CA ARG A 116 7.02 10.53 0.79
C ARG A 116 5.72 10.40 0.01
N SER A 117 5.77 9.72 -1.13
CA SER A 117 4.61 9.51 -2.01
C SER A 117 4.10 8.08 -1.91
N TYR A 118 3.03 7.79 -2.62
CA TYR A 118 2.54 6.45 -2.88
C TYR A 118 2.18 6.35 -4.37
N HIS A 119 2.02 5.13 -4.88
CA HIS A 119 1.61 4.88 -6.26
C HIS A 119 0.14 4.52 -6.28
N ASP A 120 -0.60 5.03 -7.25
CA ASP A 120 -1.99 4.71 -7.46
C ASP A 120 -2.29 4.44 -8.93
N HIS A 121 -3.19 3.51 -9.18
CA HIS A 121 -3.70 3.18 -10.50
C HIS A 121 -5.21 3.02 -10.42
N ILE A 122 -5.93 3.67 -11.32
CA ILE A 122 -7.39 3.58 -11.37
C ILE A 122 -7.77 2.31 -12.11
N ILE A 123 -8.55 1.46 -11.44
CA ILE A 123 -9.07 0.23 -12.02
C ILE A 123 -10.34 0.59 -12.80
N ARG A 124 -10.33 0.39 -14.12
CA ARG A 124 -11.38 0.90 -15.02
C ARG A 124 -12.30 -0.17 -15.58
N ASN A 125 -11.93 -1.45 -15.46
CA ASN A 125 -12.72 -2.55 -16.01
C ASN A 125 -12.47 -3.84 -15.23
N GLN A 126 -13.31 -4.82 -15.47
CA GLN A 126 -13.25 -6.12 -14.79
C GLN A 126 -11.94 -6.86 -15.01
N LYS A 127 -11.41 -6.83 -16.23
CA LYS A 127 -10.15 -7.50 -16.56
C LYS A 127 -8.98 -6.91 -15.77
N ASP A 128 -8.90 -5.58 -15.68
CA ASP A 128 -7.89 -4.88 -14.89
C ASP A 128 -7.99 -5.24 -13.40
N TYR A 129 -9.21 -5.25 -12.87
CA TYR A 129 -9.49 -5.67 -11.50
C TYR A 129 -9.01 -7.10 -11.21
N GLU A 130 -9.37 -8.05 -12.04
CA GLU A 130 -8.99 -9.45 -11.86
C GLU A 130 -7.47 -9.65 -11.91
N MET A 131 -6.78 -8.98 -12.83
CA MET A 131 -5.32 -9.03 -12.92
C MET A 131 -4.66 -8.48 -11.67
N ILE A 132 -5.14 -7.35 -11.17
CA ILE A 132 -4.60 -6.71 -9.95
C ILE A 132 -4.90 -7.58 -8.73
N TRP A 133 -6.11 -8.11 -8.61
CA TRP A 133 -6.49 -8.99 -7.52
C TRP A 133 -5.57 -10.21 -7.43
N LEU A 134 -5.35 -10.88 -8.57
CA LEU A 134 -4.44 -12.03 -8.66
C LEU A 134 -3.00 -11.64 -8.33
N TYR A 135 -2.55 -10.49 -8.79
CA TYR A 135 -1.23 -9.97 -8.47
C TYR A 135 -1.02 -9.78 -6.97
N ILE A 136 -1.98 -9.16 -6.29
CA ILE A 136 -1.93 -8.99 -4.83
C ILE A 136 -1.95 -10.35 -4.14
N HIS A 137 -2.82 -11.25 -4.58
CA HIS A 137 -2.99 -12.58 -3.98
C HIS A 137 -1.72 -13.43 -4.08
N SER A 138 -1.05 -13.40 -5.21
CA SER A 138 0.17 -14.19 -5.46
C SER A 138 1.47 -13.51 -5.00
N ASN A 139 1.39 -12.26 -4.55
CA ASN A 139 2.58 -11.47 -4.21
C ASN A 139 3.48 -12.12 -3.16
N PRO A 140 2.96 -12.69 -2.05
CA PRO A 140 3.79 -13.36 -1.05
C PRO A 140 4.60 -14.53 -1.62
N ALA A 141 3.99 -15.35 -2.47
CA ALA A 141 4.66 -16.48 -3.10
C ALA A 141 5.75 -16.05 -4.10
N ASN A 142 5.63 -14.87 -4.65
CA ASN A 142 6.53 -14.31 -5.66
C ASN A 142 7.49 -13.24 -5.10
N TRP A 143 7.61 -13.13 -3.78
CA TRP A 143 8.42 -12.06 -3.14
C TRP A 143 9.83 -11.95 -3.71
N LYS A 144 10.53 -13.05 -3.87
CA LYS A 144 11.91 -13.07 -4.40
C LYS A 144 12.02 -12.57 -5.84
N LYS A 145 10.92 -12.58 -6.59
CA LYS A 145 10.83 -12.08 -7.97
C LYS A 145 10.21 -10.68 -8.04
N ASP A 146 9.79 -10.13 -6.90
CA ASP A 146 9.16 -8.84 -6.85
C ASP A 146 10.20 -7.74 -7.09
N CYS A 147 9.82 -6.73 -7.87
CA CYS A 147 10.68 -5.58 -8.17
C CYS A 147 11.02 -4.75 -6.90
N PHE A 148 10.28 -4.92 -5.81
CA PHE A 148 10.54 -4.27 -4.54
C PHE A 148 11.47 -5.07 -3.62
N CYS A 149 11.77 -6.33 -3.96
CA CYS A 149 12.65 -7.18 -3.15
C CYS A 149 14.10 -6.68 -3.20
N ASN A 150 14.64 -6.32 -2.04
CA ASN A 150 16.04 -5.90 -1.87
C ASN A 150 16.85 -6.93 -1.07
N ASP A 151 16.44 -8.20 -1.07
CA ASP A 151 17.13 -9.24 -0.33
C ASP A 151 18.55 -9.46 -0.90
N PRO A 152 19.62 -9.17 -0.13
CA PRO A 152 21.00 -9.36 -0.60
C PRO A 152 21.33 -10.81 -0.91
N LEU A 153 20.55 -11.77 -0.40
CA LEU A 153 20.78 -13.19 -0.67
C LEU A 153 20.21 -13.63 -2.02
N THR A 154 19.35 -12.85 -2.64
CA THR A 154 18.80 -13.17 -3.96
C THR A 154 19.67 -12.68 -5.10
N GLY A 155 20.81 -12.09 -4.77
CA GLY A 155 21.88 -11.84 -5.73
C GLY A 155 21.50 -11.02 -6.95
N SER A 156 20.56 -10.15 -6.82
CA SER A 156 20.30 -9.17 -7.83
C SER A 156 21.42 -8.13 -7.79
N ALA A 157 22.60 -8.60 -8.05
CA ALA A 157 23.65 -7.73 -8.47
C ALA A 157 23.27 -7.18 -9.83
N LEU A 158 23.10 -5.89 -9.87
CA LEU A 158 23.35 -5.19 -11.05
C LEU A 158 23.91 -4.08 -11.14
#